data_3d54cc985608ccaaad9b9d80aaffd536
#
_entry.id   3d54cc985608ccaaad9b9d80aaffd536
#
_cell.length_a   1.000
_cell.length_b   1.000
_cell.length_c   1.000
_cell.angle_alpha   90.00
_cell.angle_beta   90.00
_cell.angle_gamma   90.00
#
_symmetry.space_group_name_H-M   'P 1'
#
loop_
_entity.id
_entity.type
_entity.pdbx_description
1 polymer ?
#
loop_
_entity_poly.entity_id
_entity_poly.type
_entity_poly.pdbx_seq_one_letter_code
_entity_poly.pdbx_strand_id
1 'polypeptide(L)'
;MDKIQLLQERKAKIAEAGKEIRSQITSLVDEDSFVELSAFSFSKNEFYGEDAAGEGVVTGFATIDGYPFYLVAQNFKVLSGGVSKANCDKIAKCLDAAEKNSTPVIYLLNTLGVQVGEGVTVLEGLGKLLMRSTQLKGVVPQYAIVDGEVYGSAAMLAAIADFSFFIEKKSVLAINSPLVLSAKAGKNLPKEEVGGAKALDKSGIAAFEVKEL
;
A
#
# COMPACT_ATOMS: atom_id res chain seq x y z
N MET A 1 0.33 -33.88 4.17
CA MET A 1 0.29 -33.17 2.89
C MET A 1 1.71 -33.03 2.35
N ASP A 2 1.93 -33.39 1.08
CA ASP A 2 3.25 -33.26 0.47
C ASP A 2 3.62 -31.77 0.39
N LYS A 3 4.91 -31.45 0.65
CA LYS A 3 5.43 -30.07 0.61
C LYS A 3 5.23 -29.42 -0.77
N ILE A 4 5.26 -30.22 -1.84
CA ILE A 4 5.03 -29.74 -3.21
C ILE A 4 3.56 -29.34 -3.39
N GLN A 5 2.63 -30.16 -2.93
CA GLN A 5 1.19 -29.83 -2.98
C GLN A 5 0.88 -28.54 -2.20
N LEU A 6 1.43 -28.40 -0.98
CA LEU A 6 1.28 -27.20 -0.18
C LEU A 6 1.82 -25.94 -0.90
N LEU A 7 2.97 -26.07 -1.56
CA LEU A 7 3.55 -24.97 -2.35
C LEU A 7 2.65 -24.59 -3.53
N GLN A 8 2.12 -25.58 -4.25
CA GLN A 8 1.21 -25.34 -5.38
C GLN A 8 -0.09 -24.68 -4.94
N GLU A 9 -0.69 -25.12 -3.84
CA GLU A 9 -1.89 -24.49 -3.27
C GLU A 9 -1.65 -23.05 -2.86
N ARG A 10 -0.53 -22.77 -2.19
CA ARG A 10 -0.16 -21.39 -1.81
C ARG A 10 0.09 -20.50 -3.03
N LYS A 11 0.77 -21.02 -4.05
CA LYS A 11 0.95 -20.31 -5.34
C LYS A 11 -0.39 -19.97 -5.97
N ALA A 12 -1.31 -20.92 -6.04
CA ALA A 12 -2.64 -20.69 -6.62
C ALA A 12 -3.43 -19.64 -5.82
N LYS A 13 -3.41 -19.70 -4.49
CA LYS A 13 -4.06 -18.69 -3.63
C LYS A 13 -3.48 -17.29 -3.82
N ILE A 14 -2.15 -17.16 -3.87
CA ILE A 14 -1.48 -15.87 -4.10
C ILE A 14 -1.81 -15.32 -5.50
N ALA A 15 -1.82 -16.18 -6.52
CA ALA A 15 -2.16 -15.79 -7.89
C ALA A 15 -3.60 -15.27 -7.97
N GLU A 16 -4.55 -16.01 -7.40
CA GLU A 16 -5.98 -15.63 -7.40
C GLU A 16 -6.24 -14.36 -6.60
N ALA A 17 -5.77 -14.29 -5.37
CA ALA A 17 -5.94 -13.13 -4.51
C ALA A 17 -5.29 -11.85 -5.06
N GLY A 18 -4.21 -11.99 -5.83
CA GLY A 18 -3.48 -10.87 -6.41
C GLY A 18 -3.80 -10.57 -7.87
N LYS A 19 -4.79 -11.23 -8.48
CA LYS A 19 -5.08 -11.09 -9.91
C LYS A 19 -5.41 -9.66 -10.32
N GLU A 20 -6.30 -9.00 -9.57
CA GLU A 20 -6.75 -7.64 -9.86
C GLU A 20 -5.61 -6.62 -9.73
N ILE A 21 -4.90 -6.64 -8.61
CA ILE A 21 -3.79 -5.71 -8.38
C ILE A 21 -2.63 -5.93 -9.36
N ARG A 22 -2.33 -7.18 -9.75
CA ARG A 22 -1.31 -7.44 -10.78
C ARG A 22 -1.74 -6.98 -12.16
N SER A 23 -3.02 -7.13 -12.51
CA SER A 23 -3.57 -6.57 -13.77
C SER A 23 -3.45 -5.05 -13.79
N GLN A 24 -3.72 -4.39 -12.67
CA GLN A 24 -3.54 -2.94 -12.55
C GLN A 24 -2.06 -2.54 -12.67
N ILE A 25 -1.15 -3.28 -12.04
CA ILE A 25 0.29 -3.03 -12.17
C ILE A 25 0.73 -3.16 -13.62
N THR A 26 0.34 -4.23 -14.31
CA THR A 26 0.72 -4.45 -15.72
C THR A 26 0.15 -3.41 -16.68
N SER A 27 -0.94 -2.73 -16.32
CA SER A 27 -1.46 -1.61 -17.13
C SER A 27 -0.69 -0.29 -16.93
N LEU A 28 0.11 -0.19 -15.87
CA LEU A 28 0.85 1.02 -15.52
C LEU A 28 2.32 0.98 -15.93
N VAL A 29 2.86 -0.20 -16.16
CA VAL A 29 4.29 -0.40 -16.40
C VAL A 29 4.57 -0.85 -17.83
N ASP A 30 5.81 -0.76 -18.27
CA ASP A 30 6.22 -1.25 -19.57
C ASP A 30 5.98 -2.76 -19.68
N GLU A 31 5.64 -3.22 -20.88
CA GLU A 31 5.38 -4.64 -21.15
C GLU A 31 6.54 -5.51 -20.67
N ASP A 32 6.22 -6.59 -19.95
CA ASP A 32 7.16 -7.57 -19.40
C ASP A 32 8.26 -7.01 -18.46
N SER A 33 8.16 -5.75 -18.03
CA SER A 33 9.14 -5.15 -17.13
C SER A 33 8.98 -5.51 -15.66
N PHE A 34 7.77 -5.95 -15.24
CA PHE A 34 7.48 -6.17 -13.83
C PHE A 34 8.08 -7.46 -13.28
N VAL A 35 8.95 -7.31 -12.29
CA VAL A 35 9.54 -8.42 -11.53
C VAL A 35 9.06 -8.34 -10.08
N GLU A 36 8.20 -9.27 -9.66
CA GLU A 36 7.66 -9.31 -8.31
C GLU A 36 8.69 -9.80 -7.30
N LEU A 37 8.85 -9.08 -6.20
CA LEU A 37 9.71 -9.41 -5.07
C LEU A 37 8.89 -10.00 -3.91
N SER A 38 9.44 -11.01 -3.23
CA SER A 38 8.79 -11.65 -2.08
C SER A 38 7.36 -12.14 -2.37
N ALA A 39 7.10 -12.62 -3.59
CA ALA A 39 5.78 -13.08 -4.06
C ALA A 39 5.17 -14.18 -3.18
N PHE A 40 6.00 -15.01 -2.55
CA PHE A 40 5.59 -16.16 -1.74
C PHE A 40 5.47 -15.87 -0.24
N SER A 41 5.46 -14.61 0.16
CA SER A 41 5.09 -14.23 1.52
C SER A 41 3.65 -14.67 1.79
N PHE A 42 3.46 -15.45 2.85
CA PHE A 42 2.18 -16.04 3.14
C PHE A 42 2.10 -16.36 4.63
N SER A 43 1.42 -15.54 5.39
CA SER A 43 1.12 -15.83 6.79
C SER A 43 -0.35 -16.19 6.96
N LYS A 44 -0.60 -17.02 7.95
CA LYS A 44 -1.94 -17.35 8.40
C LYS A 44 -2.34 -16.31 9.43
N ASN A 45 -3.40 -15.58 9.16
CA ASN A 45 -3.95 -14.65 10.14
C ASN A 45 -4.92 -15.42 11.07
N GLU A 46 -4.42 -15.81 12.23
CA GLU A 46 -5.21 -16.60 13.20
C GLU A 46 -6.39 -15.80 13.77
N PHE A 47 -6.26 -14.49 13.85
CA PHE A 47 -7.29 -13.61 14.41
C PHE A 47 -8.51 -13.49 13.49
N TYR A 48 -8.29 -13.40 12.17
CA TYR A 48 -9.38 -13.25 11.19
C TYR A 48 -9.77 -14.59 10.56
N GLY A 49 -9.08 -15.67 10.87
CA GLY A 49 -9.33 -16.99 10.29
C GLY A 49 -9.01 -17.11 8.79
N GLU A 50 -8.44 -16.05 8.21
CA GLU A 50 -8.11 -15.95 6.79
C GLU A 50 -6.60 -15.99 6.56
N ASP A 51 -6.23 -16.52 5.41
CA ASP A 51 -4.82 -16.51 4.97
C ASP A 51 -4.46 -15.13 4.40
N ALA A 52 -3.34 -14.56 4.83
CA ALA A 52 -2.80 -13.32 4.30
C ALA A 52 -1.93 -13.59 3.06
N ALA A 53 -2.56 -13.94 1.95
CA ALA A 53 -1.87 -14.24 0.70
C ALA A 53 -1.07 -13.02 0.20
N GLY A 54 0.26 -13.18 0.05
CA GLY A 54 1.16 -12.10 -0.34
C GLY A 54 1.26 -10.96 0.67
N GLU A 55 0.80 -11.16 1.92
CA GLU A 55 0.74 -10.16 3.00
C GLU A 55 -0.10 -8.91 2.65
N GLY A 56 -1.09 -9.05 1.75
CA GLY A 56 -1.92 -7.93 1.32
C GLY A 56 -1.18 -6.82 0.55
N VAL A 57 0.01 -7.11 0.04
CA VAL A 57 0.82 -6.15 -0.73
C VAL A 57 1.64 -6.87 -1.80
N VAL A 58 1.69 -6.30 -3.00
CA VAL A 58 2.59 -6.70 -4.08
C VAL A 58 3.75 -5.72 -4.10
N THR A 59 4.97 -6.24 -4.07
CA THR A 59 6.18 -5.42 -4.17
C THR A 59 7.01 -5.92 -5.34
N GLY A 60 7.68 -5.02 -6.03
CA GLY A 60 8.46 -5.41 -7.20
C GLY A 60 9.31 -4.29 -7.77
N PHE A 61 9.94 -4.60 -8.87
CA PHE A 61 10.69 -3.68 -9.71
C PHE A 61 10.05 -3.65 -11.09
N ALA A 62 9.98 -2.48 -11.71
CA ALA A 62 9.45 -2.31 -13.05
C ALA A 62 10.06 -1.07 -13.73
N THR A 63 9.68 -0.82 -14.98
CA THR A 63 9.95 0.43 -15.69
C THR A 63 8.67 1.07 -16.19
N ILE A 64 8.70 2.41 -16.34
CA ILE A 64 7.71 3.21 -17.08
C ILE A 64 8.48 4.06 -18.07
N ASP A 65 8.19 3.96 -19.35
CA ASP A 65 8.94 4.62 -20.43
C ASP A 65 10.46 4.36 -20.34
N GLY A 66 10.85 3.15 -19.92
CA GLY A 66 12.24 2.75 -19.72
C GLY A 66 12.89 3.24 -18.42
N TYR A 67 12.21 4.06 -17.61
CA TYR A 67 12.73 4.54 -16.32
C TYR A 67 12.44 3.54 -15.20
N PRO A 68 13.47 3.09 -14.45
CA PRO A 68 13.30 2.08 -13.41
C PRO A 68 12.69 2.67 -12.14
N PHE A 69 11.88 1.85 -11.45
CA PHE A 69 11.36 2.15 -10.11
C PHE A 69 11.03 0.89 -9.33
N TYR A 70 10.96 1.03 -8.01
CA TYR A 70 10.40 0.01 -7.14
C TYR A 70 8.93 0.31 -6.86
N LEU A 71 8.10 -0.72 -6.89
CA LEU A 71 6.66 -0.62 -6.68
C LEU A 71 6.25 -1.28 -5.38
N VAL A 72 5.36 -0.60 -4.64
CA VAL A 72 4.63 -1.11 -3.49
C VAL A 72 3.15 -0.91 -3.75
N ALA A 73 2.43 -1.97 -4.06
CA ALA A 73 1.01 -1.91 -4.39
C ALA A 73 0.17 -2.69 -3.38
N GLN A 74 -0.69 -2.00 -2.63
CA GLN A 74 -1.57 -2.63 -1.65
C GLN A 74 -2.70 -3.38 -2.34
N ASN A 75 -2.95 -4.60 -1.89
CA ASN A 75 -3.99 -5.48 -2.43
C ASN A 75 -5.23 -5.46 -1.53
N PHE A 76 -6.21 -4.65 -1.88
CA PHE A 76 -7.45 -4.49 -1.11
C PHE A 76 -8.26 -5.80 -0.99
N LYS A 77 -8.11 -6.76 -1.90
CA LYS A 77 -8.78 -8.06 -1.84
C LYS A 77 -8.31 -8.95 -0.68
N VAL A 78 -7.13 -8.68 -0.13
CA VAL A 78 -6.59 -9.41 1.01
C VAL A 78 -6.73 -8.55 2.26
N LEU A 79 -7.63 -8.95 3.17
CA LEU A 79 -7.88 -8.27 4.44
C LEU A 79 -8.08 -6.74 4.31
N SER A 80 -8.77 -6.29 3.24
CA SER A 80 -9.00 -4.88 2.90
C SER A 80 -7.71 -4.05 2.81
N GLY A 81 -6.64 -4.63 2.27
CA GLY A 81 -5.31 -4.01 2.22
C GLY A 81 -4.67 -3.81 3.60
N GLY A 82 -5.15 -4.56 4.61
CA GLY A 82 -4.80 -4.35 6.00
C GLY A 82 -3.30 -4.46 6.28
N VAL A 83 -2.79 -3.47 6.99
CA VAL A 83 -1.37 -3.37 7.33
C VAL A 83 -1.06 -4.23 8.54
N SER A 84 -0.28 -5.29 8.34
CA SER A 84 0.27 -6.18 9.36
C SER A 84 1.76 -5.92 9.57
N LYS A 85 2.36 -6.52 10.60
CA LYS A 85 3.83 -6.51 10.76
C LYS A 85 4.52 -7.13 9.54
N ALA A 86 4.03 -8.27 9.06
CA ALA A 86 4.59 -8.95 7.89
C ALA A 86 4.46 -8.12 6.60
N ASN A 87 3.33 -7.43 6.41
CA ASN A 87 3.13 -6.44 5.36
C ASN A 87 4.19 -5.34 5.41
N CYS A 88 4.37 -4.72 6.58
CA CYS A 88 5.39 -3.68 6.80
C CYS A 88 6.80 -4.17 6.53
N ASP A 89 7.15 -5.38 6.99
CA ASP A 89 8.47 -5.99 6.76
C ASP A 89 8.72 -6.26 5.26
N LYS A 90 7.69 -6.67 4.52
CA LYS A 90 7.78 -6.86 3.07
C LYS A 90 8.02 -5.55 2.34
N ILE A 91 7.29 -4.50 2.71
CA ILE A 91 7.48 -3.15 2.15
C ILE A 91 8.89 -2.62 2.50
N ALA A 92 9.32 -2.73 3.76
CA ALA A 92 10.64 -2.27 4.18
C ALA A 92 11.77 -2.91 3.38
N LYS A 93 11.68 -4.22 3.07
CA LYS A 93 12.65 -4.90 2.19
C LYS A 93 12.69 -4.31 0.78
N CYS A 94 11.53 -3.91 0.25
CA CYS A 94 11.45 -3.24 -1.06
C CYS A 94 12.15 -1.87 -1.00
N LEU A 95 11.93 -1.10 0.08
CA LEU A 95 12.60 0.19 0.30
C LEU A 95 14.12 0.03 0.45
N ASP A 96 14.59 -1.01 1.15
CA ASP A 96 16.02 -1.33 1.26
C ASP A 96 16.66 -1.60 -0.11
N ALA A 97 15.93 -2.25 -1.01
CA ALA A 97 16.39 -2.49 -2.38
C ALA A 97 16.40 -1.20 -3.21
N ALA A 98 15.39 -0.35 -3.05
CA ALA A 98 15.32 0.95 -3.72
C ALA A 98 16.50 1.86 -3.32
N GLU A 99 16.81 1.93 -2.02
CA GLU A 99 17.96 2.68 -1.51
C GLU A 99 19.28 2.18 -2.11
N LYS A 100 19.53 0.87 -2.06
CA LYS A 100 20.76 0.26 -2.57
C LYS A 100 21.00 0.51 -4.06
N ASN A 101 19.93 0.61 -4.82
CA ASN A 101 19.99 0.82 -6.26
C ASN A 101 19.75 2.28 -6.65
N SER A 102 19.58 3.19 -5.68
CA SER A 102 19.29 4.62 -5.92
C SER A 102 18.11 4.80 -6.89
N THR A 103 17.06 4.00 -6.71
CA THR A 103 15.92 3.90 -7.63
C THR A 103 14.66 4.42 -6.96
N PRO A 104 13.84 5.27 -7.64
CA PRO A 104 12.59 5.79 -7.09
C PRO A 104 11.63 4.72 -6.59
N VAL A 105 10.73 5.11 -5.68
CA VAL A 105 9.67 4.24 -5.15
C VAL A 105 8.31 4.82 -5.51
N ILE A 106 7.42 3.97 -6.04
CA ILE A 106 6.01 4.30 -6.26
C ILE A 106 5.18 3.45 -5.31
N TYR A 107 4.35 4.12 -4.52
CA TYR A 107 3.34 3.48 -3.68
C TYR A 107 1.97 3.58 -4.34
N LEU A 108 1.30 2.47 -4.56
CA LEU A 108 -0.11 2.39 -4.93
C LEU A 108 -0.89 2.00 -3.68
N LEU A 109 -1.54 2.96 -3.04
CA LEU A 109 -2.12 2.83 -1.71
C LEU A 109 -3.64 2.66 -1.77
N ASN A 110 -4.14 1.60 -1.15
CA ASN A 110 -5.56 1.33 -0.93
C ASN A 110 -5.71 0.40 0.29
N THR A 111 -6.05 0.96 1.46
CA THR A 111 -6.10 0.21 2.72
C THR A 111 -7.00 0.86 3.76
N LEU A 112 -7.77 0.05 4.45
CA LEU A 112 -8.59 0.53 5.58
C LEU A 112 -7.80 0.71 6.88
N GLY A 113 -6.48 0.49 6.87
CA GLY A 113 -5.60 0.70 8.01
C GLY A 113 -4.99 -0.58 8.57
N VAL A 114 -4.60 -0.53 9.84
CA VAL A 114 -3.88 -1.62 10.50
C VAL A 114 -4.77 -2.81 10.83
N GLN A 115 -4.19 -3.99 10.85
CA GLN A 115 -4.81 -5.21 11.38
C GLN A 115 -4.78 -5.19 12.91
N VAL A 116 -5.84 -4.67 13.51
CA VAL A 116 -5.95 -4.44 14.97
C VAL A 116 -5.74 -5.73 15.77
N GLY A 117 -6.07 -6.89 15.20
CA GLY A 117 -5.88 -8.20 15.84
C GLY A 117 -4.44 -8.56 16.16
N GLU A 118 -3.46 -7.94 15.51
CA GLU A 118 -2.04 -8.14 15.83
C GLU A 118 -1.58 -7.38 17.10
N GLY A 119 -2.43 -6.52 17.67
CA GLY A 119 -2.12 -5.75 18.86
C GLY A 119 -0.87 -4.88 18.69
N VAL A 120 0.03 -4.92 19.67
CA VAL A 120 1.25 -4.10 19.67
C VAL A 120 2.29 -4.51 18.61
N THR A 121 2.20 -5.73 18.09
CA THR A 121 3.15 -6.26 17.10
C THR A 121 3.13 -5.44 15.81
N VAL A 122 1.94 -4.98 15.40
CA VAL A 122 1.81 -4.14 14.21
C VAL A 122 2.52 -2.80 14.37
N LEU A 123 2.61 -2.26 15.60
CA LEU A 123 3.29 -0.98 15.85
C LEU A 123 4.79 -1.07 15.62
N GLU A 124 5.40 -2.23 15.90
CA GLU A 124 6.82 -2.48 15.59
C GLU A 124 7.05 -2.43 14.06
N GLY A 125 6.20 -3.12 13.28
CA GLY A 125 6.26 -3.10 11.82
C GLY A 125 6.08 -1.69 11.25
N LEU A 126 5.09 -0.96 11.75
CA LEU A 126 4.81 0.41 11.33
C LEU A 126 5.95 1.37 11.66
N GLY A 127 6.50 1.29 12.87
CA GLY A 127 7.64 2.12 13.27
C GLY A 127 8.83 1.90 12.34
N LYS A 128 9.15 0.65 12.03
CA LYS A 128 10.20 0.29 11.07
C LYS A 128 9.91 0.84 9.67
N LEU A 129 8.69 0.65 9.16
CA LEU A 129 8.31 1.11 7.82
C LEU A 129 8.40 2.63 7.69
N LEU A 130 7.81 3.38 8.62
CA LEU A 130 7.84 4.84 8.60
C LEU A 130 9.26 5.38 8.78
N MET A 131 10.06 4.76 9.64
CA MET A 131 11.48 5.09 9.79
C MET A 131 12.22 4.91 8.47
N ARG A 132 12.04 3.78 7.79
CA ARG A 132 12.70 3.51 6.49
C ARG A 132 12.26 4.52 5.42
N SER A 133 10.96 4.78 5.28
CA SER A 133 10.46 5.78 4.32
C SER A 133 11.03 7.18 4.61
N THR A 134 11.11 7.56 5.90
CA THR A 134 11.69 8.86 6.29
C THR A 134 13.19 8.94 5.99
N GLN A 135 13.95 7.86 6.20
CA GLN A 135 15.38 7.80 5.87
C GLN A 135 15.65 7.93 4.36
N LEU A 136 14.72 7.45 3.53
CA LEU A 136 14.83 7.57 2.07
C LEU A 136 14.54 8.98 1.57
N LYS A 137 13.88 9.83 2.37
CA LYS A 137 13.55 11.20 1.95
C LYS A 137 14.81 12.00 1.62
N GLY A 138 14.87 12.54 0.41
CA GLY A 138 16.05 13.22 -0.12
C GLY A 138 17.18 12.30 -0.60
N VAL A 139 17.00 10.98 -0.50
CA VAL A 139 17.94 9.96 -1.03
C VAL A 139 17.42 9.39 -2.35
N VAL A 140 16.18 8.92 -2.36
CA VAL A 140 15.47 8.50 -3.56
C VAL A 140 14.08 9.11 -3.59
N PRO A 141 13.55 9.51 -4.77
CA PRO A 141 12.21 10.04 -4.88
C PRO A 141 11.16 9.00 -4.47
N GLN A 142 10.14 9.45 -3.75
CA GLN A 142 9.01 8.64 -3.32
C GLN A 142 7.71 9.26 -3.82
N TYR A 143 6.92 8.49 -4.54
CA TYR A 143 5.65 8.91 -5.13
C TYR A 143 4.51 8.08 -4.52
N ALA A 144 3.47 8.72 -4.03
CA ALA A 144 2.29 8.04 -3.48
C ALA A 144 1.09 8.26 -4.38
N ILE A 145 0.50 7.19 -4.88
CA ILE A 145 -0.76 7.22 -5.60
C ILE A 145 -1.83 6.70 -4.64
N VAL A 146 -2.79 7.54 -4.29
CA VAL A 146 -3.92 7.19 -3.43
C VAL A 146 -5.02 6.60 -4.32
N ASP A 147 -5.03 5.27 -4.48
CA ASP A 147 -5.91 4.55 -5.40
C ASP A 147 -7.21 4.06 -4.72
N GLY A 148 -7.67 4.77 -3.73
CA GLY A 148 -8.87 4.42 -2.98
C GLY A 148 -8.89 5.09 -1.63
N GLU A 149 -9.41 4.37 -0.64
CA GLU A 149 -9.45 4.84 0.74
C GLU A 149 -8.16 4.41 1.47
N VAL A 150 -7.47 5.36 2.08
CA VAL A 150 -6.21 5.12 2.81
C VAL A 150 -6.33 5.73 4.20
N TYR A 151 -6.40 4.87 5.20
CA TYR A 151 -6.63 5.29 6.59
C TYR A 151 -5.50 4.88 7.52
N GLY A 152 -5.41 5.60 8.65
CA GLY A 152 -4.48 5.31 9.71
C GLY A 152 -3.03 5.61 9.35
N SER A 153 -2.14 4.74 9.78
CA SER A 153 -0.70 4.91 9.59
C SER A 153 -0.24 4.82 8.13
N ALA A 154 -1.00 4.15 7.25
CA ALA A 154 -0.71 4.16 5.82
C ALA A 154 -0.90 5.57 5.20
N ALA A 155 -1.80 6.39 5.77
CA ALA A 155 -1.93 7.78 5.38
C ALA A 155 -0.66 8.59 5.71
N MET A 156 0.06 8.24 6.78
CA MET A 156 1.35 8.85 7.09
C MET A 156 2.41 8.53 6.03
N LEU A 157 2.40 7.30 5.49
CA LEU A 157 3.32 6.92 4.42
C LEU A 157 3.11 7.78 3.17
N ALA A 158 1.86 8.02 2.77
CA ALA A 158 1.54 8.93 1.68
C ALA A 158 1.99 10.38 1.95
N ALA A 159 1.82 10.85 3.20
CA ALA A 159 2.23 12.20 3.58
C ALA A 159 3.76 12.39 3.68
N ILE A 160 4.52 11.31 3.90
CA ILE A 160 6.00 11.32 3.88
C ILE A 160 6.54 11.36 2.45
N ALA A 161 5.82 10.79 1.48
CA ALA A 161 6.24 10.79 0.07
C ALA A 161 6.54 12.21 -0.44
N ASP A 162 7.39 12.32 -1.47
CA ASP A 162 7.76 13.62 -2.03
C ASP A 162 6.62 14.22 -2.85
N PHE A 163 5.85 13.36 -3.52
CA PHE A 163 4.65 13.75 -4.26
C PHE A 163 3.52 12.77 -4.03
N SER A 164 2.28 13.28 -3.96
CA SER A 164 1.10 12.44 -3.86
C SER A 164 0.10 12.77 -4.97
N PHE A 165 -0.47 11.72 -5.54
CA PHE A 165 -1.45 11.77 -6.62
C PHE A 165 -2.79 11.25 -6.11
N PHE A 166 -3.84 12.02 -6.34
CA PHE A 166 -5.20 11.69 -5.95
C PHE A 166 -6.06 11.48 -7.20
N ILE A 167 -6.82 10.40 -7.25
CA ILE A 167 -7.77 10.12 -8.31
C ILE A 167 -9.10 10.79 -7.96
N GLU A 168 -9.60 11.61 -8.87
CA GLU A 168 -10.85 12.37 -8.68
C GLU A 168 -12.00 11.47 -8.23
N LYS A 169 -12.73 11.88 -7.19
CA LYS A 169 -13.89 11.17 -6.60
C LYS A 169 -13.60 9.75 -6.04
N LYS A 170 -12.37 9.26 -6.13
CA LYS A 170 -11.97 7.94 -5.65
C LYS A 170 -11.09 8.02 -4.42
N SER A 171 -10.12 8.92 -4.42
CA SER A 171 -9.08 9.00 -3.39
C SER A 171 -9.57 9.67 -2.12
N VAL A 172 -9.32 9.00 -1.01
CA VAL A 172 -9.55 9.56 0.34
C VAL A 172 -8.35 9.20 1.22
N LEU A 173 -7.74 10.20 1.83
CA LEU A 173 -6.59 10.03 2.72
C LEU A 173 -6.88 10.67 4.07
N ALA A 174 -6.88 9.88 5.14
CA ALA A 174 -7.12 10.40 6.48
C ALA A 174 -6.52 9.50 7.57
N ILE A 175 -6.11 10.09 8.69
CA ILE A 175 -5.67 9.33 9.87
C ILE A 175 -6.87 8.61 10.50
N ASN A 176 -7.99 9.31 10.65
CA ASN A 176 -9.23 8.72 11.16
C ASN A 176 -10.23 8.59 10.01
N SER A 177 -10.87 7.44 9.88
CA SER A 177 -11.86 7.23 8.83
C SER A 177 -13.06 8.19 9.01
N PRO A 178 -13.77 8.53 7.91
CA PRO A 178 -14.97 9.36 7.96
C PRO A 178 -16.03 8.82 8.92
N LEU A 179 -16.14 7.49 9.06
CA LEU A 179 -17.06 6.86 10.00
C LEU A 179 -16.73 7.22 11.46
N VAL A 180 -15.46 7.15 11.85
CA VAL A 180 -15.01 7.50 13.19
C VAL A 180 -15.21 8.99 13.48
N LEU A 181 -14.89 9.84 12.51
CA LEU A 181 -15.08 11.29 12.64
C LEU A 181 -16.57 11.69 12.70
N SER A 182 -17.40 11.04 11.89
CA SER A 182 -18.86 11.24 11.92
C SER A 182 -19.46 10.88 13.28
N ALA A 183 -19.07 9.73 13.83
CA ALA A 183 -19.50 9.29 15.15
C ALA A 183 -19.08 10.29 16.25
N LYS A 184 -17.84 10.78 16.18
CA LYS A 184 -17.32 11.79 17.14
C LYS A 184 -18.02 13.16 16.99
N ALA A 185 -18.34 13.56 15.76
CA ALA A 185 -18.97 14.84 15.45
C ALA A 185 -20.51 14.84 15.67
N GLY A 186 -21.12 13.67 15.84
CA GLY A 186 -22.60 13.51 15.93
C GLY A 186 -23.33 13.86 14.64
N LYS A 187 -22.64 13.88 13.49
CA LYS A 187 -23.21 14.17 12.17
C LYS A 187 -22.47 13.40 11.08
N ASN A 188 -23.16 13.14 9.97
CA ASN A 188 -22.50 12.51 8.82
C ASN A 188 -21.49 13.47 8.17
N LEU A 189 -20.26 13.01 8.00
CA LEU A 189 -19.18 13.71 7.31
C LEU A 189 -18.88 12.96 6.01
N PRO A 190 -19.15 13.55 4.84
CA PRO A 190 -18.79 12.95 3.56
C PRO A 190 -17.29 12.68 3.47
N LYS A 191 -16.91 11.56 2.89
CA LYS A 191 -15.52 11.14 2.81
C LYS A 191 -14.64 12.12 2.02
N GLU A 192 -15.21 12.76 1.01
CA GLU A 192 -14.56 13.77 0.19
C GLU A 192 -14.22 15.04 1.01
N GLU A 193 -15.05 15.40 1.99
CA GLU A 193 -14.81 16.54 2.88
C GLU A 193 -13.74 16.21 3.95
N VAL A 194 -13.61 14.93 4.31
CA VAL A 194 -12.65 14.47 5.33
C VAL A 194 -11.24 14.35 4.76
N GLY A 195 -11.10 13.76 3.58
CA GLY A 195 -9.78 13.40 3.05
C GLY A 195 -9.69 13.33 1.53
N GLY A 196 -10.64 13.92 0.81
CA GLY A 196 -10.54 14.04 -0.64
C GLY A 196 -9.48 15.07 -1.07
N ALA A 197 -9.09 15.07 -2.34
CA ALA A 197 -8.05 15.94 -2.86
C ALA A 197 -8.28 17.41 -2.50
N LYS A 198 -9.49 17.94 -2.71
CA LYS A 198 -9.85 19.34 -2.38
C LYS A 198 -9.76 19.68 -0.90
N ALA A 199 -10.03 18.70 -0.02
CA ALA A 199 -9.92 18.91 1.42
C ALA A 199 -8.45 19.01 1.87
N LEU A 200 -7.55 18.34 1.17
CA LEU A 200 -6.12 18.26 1.50
C LEU A 200 -5.25 19.22 0.66
N ASP A 201 -5.80 19.87 -0.35
CA ASP A 201 -5.09 20.82 -1.22
C ASP A 201 -4.37 21.91 -0.40
N LYS A 202 -5.07 22.55 0.53
CA LYS A 202 -4.49 23.62 1.37
C LYS A 202 -3.35 23.15 2.29
N SER A 203 -3.29 21.85 2.59
CA SER A 203 -2.21 21.28 3.41
C SER A 203 -0.97 20.91 2.58
N GLY A 204 -1.08 20.94 1.24
CA GLY A 204 -0.05 20.49 0.33
C GLY A 204 0.13 18.97 0.29
N ILE A 205 -0.73 18.19 0.98
CA ILE A 205 -0.66 16.74 0.95
C ILE A 205 -1.15 16.21 -0.39
N ALA A 206 -2.24 16.76 -0.94
CA ALA A 206 -2.68 16.43 -2.29
C ALA A 206 -1.92 17.27 -3.31
N ALA A 207 -0.77 16.77 -3.79
CA ALA A 207 0.07 17.51 -4.73
C ALA A 207 -0.55 17.58 -6.13
N PHE A 208 -1.20 16.49 -6.55
CA PHE A 208 -1.83 16.40 -7.88
C PHE A 208 -3.18 15.68 -7.79
N GLU A 209 -4.17 16.17 -8.55
CA GLU A 209 -5.44 15.51 -8.79
C GLU A 209 -5.49 15.05 -10.26
N VAL A 210 -5.75 13.76 -10.47
CA VAL A 210 -5.85 13.13 -11.79
C VAL A 210 -7.24 12.50 -11.98
N LYS A 211 -7.71 12.38 -13.21
CA LYS A 211 -9.05 11.82 -13.48
C LYS A 211 -9.08 10.31 -13.32
N GLU A 212 -8.04 9.64 -13.76
CA GLU A 212 -7.88 8.18 -13.74
C GLU A 212 -6.40 7.80 -13.68
N LEU A 213 -6.14 6.53 -13.38
CA LEU A 213 -4.80 5.95 -13.28
C LEU A 213 -4.44 5.26 -14.59
#